data_0da3acb65583c5b32d63bbc68ac17467
#
_entry.id   0da3acb65583c5b32d63bbc68ac17467
#
_cell.length_a   1.000
_cell.length_b   1.000
_cell.length_c   1.000
_cell.angle_alpha   90.00
_cell.angle_beta   90.00
_cell.angle_gamma   90.00
#
_symmetry.space_group_name_H-M   'P 1'
#
loop_
_entity.id
_entity.type
_entity.pdbx_description
1 polymer ?
#
loop_
_entity_poly.entity_id
_entity_poly.type
_entity_poly.pdbx_seq_one_letter_code
_entity_poly.pdbx_strand_id
1 'polypeptide(L)'
;MQIKQERDANGVLLSITLSNEKLISDMLESFDLKGDKPKSTPLDRSMKLKKAEGKPLPQNNRYRELVGGVLYLSNTTRPDIAYSASLLARFSNSPTTIHWGAGIHLLQYLSGTKELGLKWERSKGGIIGYVDSDFAGDLDGYRSTSGFIFLSDGTAISWGSKLQKLAALSTVEAEFIAMSTGVQEALWLSKLVQDVGEDLGAAIILSDNTGALANIRGIPISPRTKHIGVRYHRVRGEVVKGNINPQYIHTSENVADMFTKILPKASFVKFREMAGMK
;
A
#
# COMPACT_ATOMS: atom_id res chain seq x y z
N MET A 1 -7.97 -17.88 -2.29
CA MET A 1 -8.09 -16.88 -3.38
C MET A 1 -8.97 -17.46 -4.46
N GLN A 2 -9.90 -16.67 -4.99
CA GLN A 2 -10.83 -17.02 -6.06
C GLN A 2 -10.43 -16.23 -7.31
N ILE A 3 -10.48 -16.93 -8.46
CA ILE A 3 -10.18 -16.33 -9.77
C ILE A 3 -11.45 -16.45 -10.61
N LYS A 4 -11.99 -15.32 -11.07
CA LYS A 4 -13.11 -15.27 -11.98
C LYS A 4 -12.64 -14.70 -13.32
N GLN A 5 -12.97 -15.37 -14.43
CA GLN A 5 -12.68 -14.91 -15.78
C GLN A 5 -14.00 -14.60 -16.49
N GLU A 6 -14.07 -13.48 -17.18
CA GLU A 6 -15.16 -13.11 -18.07
C GLU A 6 -14.65 -13.16 -19.51
N ARG A 7 -15.40 -13.84 -20.40
CA ARG A 7 -15.05 -13.99 -21.81
C ARG A 7 -16.23 -13.57 -22.69
N ASP A 8 -15.94 -13.08 -23.90
CA ASP A 8 -16.96 -12.79 -24.89
C ASP A 8 -17.50 -14.08 -25.54
N ALA A 9 -18.48 -13.93 -26.46
CA ALA A 9 -19.09 -15.03 -27.21
C ALA A 9 -18.08 -15.82 -28.06
N ASN A 10 -16.92 -15.25 -28.38
CA ASN A 10 -15.84 -15.86 -29.17
C ASN A 10 -14.78 -16.51 -28.27
N GLY A 11 -14.97 -16.50 -26.94
CA GLY A 11 -14.01 -17.05 -25.97
C GLY A 11 -12.84 -16.11 -25.63
N VAL A 12 -12.83 -14.87 -26.12
CA VAL A 12 -11.79 -13.89 -25.83
C VAL A 12 -11.92 -13.39 -24.40
N LEU A 13 -10.83 -13.37 -23.66
CA LEU A 13 -10.78 -12.89 -22.27
C LEU A 13 -11.08 -11.37 -22.22
N LEU A 14 -12.13 -10.99 -21.48
CA LEU A 14 -12.54 -9.59 -21.25
C LEU A 14 -12.00 -9.05 -19.94
N SER A 15 -12.09 -9.85 -18.86
CA SER A 15 -11.60 -9.46 -17.54
C SER A 15 -11.16 -10.65 -16.69
N ILE A 16 -10.28 -10.35 -15.71
CA ILE A 16 -9.90 -11.29 -14.65
C ILE A 16 -10.16 -10.60 -13.31
N THR A 17 -10.85 -11.25 -12.40
CA THR A 17 -11.05 -10.76 -11.03
C THR A 17 -10.41 -11.72 -10.04
N LEU A 18 -9.62 -11.18 -9.11
CA LEU A 18 -9.07 -11.91 -7.97
C LEU A 18 -9.73 -11.43 -6.68
N SER A 19 -10.29 -12.35 -5.89
CA SER A 19 -10.93 -12.06 -4.61
C SER A 19 -10.63 -13.11 -3.55
N ASN A 20 -10.94 -12.78 -2.29
CA ASN A 20 -10.78 -13.68 -1.14
C ASN A 20 -12.07 -13.71 -0.28
N GLU A 21 -13.24 -13.61 -0.89
CA GLU A 21 -14.53 -13.53 -0.20
C GLU A 21 -14.73 -14.67 0.81
N LYS A 22 -14.39 -15.92 0.43
CA LYS A 22 -14.50 -17.06 1.32
C LYS A 22 -13.65 -16.91 2.57
N LEU A 23 -12.37 -16.54 2.42
CA LEU A 23 -11.48 -16.35 3.56
C LEU A 23 -12.00 -15.24 4.49
N ILE A 24 -12.49 -14.12 3.94
CA ILE A 24 -13.08 -13.06 4.74
C ILE A 24 -14.29 -13.60 5.51
N SER A 25 -15.17 -14.37 4.88
CA SER A 25 -16.33 -14.97 5.52
C SER A 25 -15.95 -15.94 6.64
N ASP A 26 -14.94 -16.79 6.42
CA ASP A 26 -14.42 -17.73 7.41
C ASP A 26 -13.81 -16.98 8.61
N MET A 27 -13.08 -15.88 8.37
CA MET A 27 -12.55 -15.01 9.43
C MET A 27 -13.66 -14.36 10.24
N LEU A 28 -14.68 -13.79 9.59
CA LEU A 28 -15.82 -13.17 10.28
C LEU A 28 -16.56 -14.17 11.17
N GLU A 29 -16.71 -15.42 10.73
CA GLU A 29 -17.27 -16.49 11.54
C GLU A 29 -16.38 -16.85 12.73
N SER A 30 -15.08 -17.05 12.50
CA SER A 30 -14.09 -17.36 13.56
C SER A 30 -14.02 -16.30 14.64
N PHE A 31 -14.28 -15.03 14.32
CA PHE A 31 -14.23 -13.90 15.25
C PHE A 31 -15.62 -13.45 15.76
N ASP A 32 -16.68 -14.24 15.52
CA ASP A 32 -18.06 -13.99 15.97
C ASP A 32 -18.64 -12.65 15.49
N LEU A 33 -18.28 -12.21 14.28
CA LEU A 33 -18.69 -10.92 13.69
C LEU A 33 -19.76 -11.06 12.61
N LYS A 34 -20.43 -12.22 12.51
CA LYS A 34 -21.56 -12.39 11.59
C LYS A 34 -22.72 -11.48 12.03
N GLY A 35 -23.11 -10.56 11.14
CA GLY A 35 -24.21 -9.62 11.39
C GLY A 35 -23.81 -8.33 12.07
N ASP A 36 -22.55 -8.11 12.40
CA ASP A 36 -22.06 -6.84 12.90
C ASP A 36 -22.22 -5.71 11.88
N LYS A 37 -22.45 -4.50 12.38
CA LYS A 37 -22.61 -3.31 11.52
C LYS A 37 -21.30 -2.99 10.79
N PRO A 38 -21.29 -2.97 9.45
CA PRO A 38 -20.08 -2.69 8.68
C PRO A 38 -19.50 -1.30 8.93
N LYS A 39 -18.18 -1.20 8.83
CA LYS A 39 -17.45 0.08 8.84
C LYS A 39 -17.12 0.53 7.42
N SER A 40 -17.04 1.85 7.22
CA SER A 40 -16.79 2.44 5.89
C SER A 40 -15.32 2.59 5.53
N THR A 41 -14.41 2.49 6.51
CA THR A 41 -12.95 2.60 6.36
C THR A 41 -12.26 1.55 7.22
N PRO A 42 -11.06 1.07 6.84
CA PRO A 42 -10.33 0.02 7.59
C PRO A 42 -9.96 0.42 9.01
N LEU A 43 -9.69 1.70 9.25
CA LEU A 43 -9.45 2.29 10.58
C LEU A 43 -10.16 3.64 10.68
N ASP A 44 -10.49 4.07 11.89
CA ASP A 44 -11.01 5.40 12.16
C ASP A 44 -9.87 6.41 12.34
N ARG A 45 -10.04 7.63 11.82
CA ARG A 45 -9.03 8.71 11.91
C ARG A 45 -8.70 9.14 13.32
N SER A 46 -9.61 8.94 14.25
CA SER A 46 -9.40 9.24 15.67
C SER A 46 -8.51 8.22 16.37
N MET A 47 -8.31 7.03 15.77
CA MET A 47 -7.49 5.97 16.37
C MET A 47 -6.01 6.38 16.37
N LYS A 48 -5.45 6.43 17.57
CA LYS A 48 -4.02 6.64 17.81
C LYS A 48 -3.47 5.36 18.44
N LEU A 49 -2.81 4.52 17.65
CA LEU A 49 -2.28 3.26 18.14
C LEU A 49 -0.83 3.44 18.59
N LYS A 50 -0.59 3.15 19.87
CA LYS A 50 0.74 3.22 20.51
C LYS A 50 1.01 1.95 21.30
N LYS A 51 2.29 1.61 21.46
CA LYS A 51 2.70 0.56 22.39
C LYS A 51 2.24 0.89 23.81
N ALA A 52 1.92 -0.14 24.56
CA ALA A 52 1.51 -0.05 25.97
C ALA A 52 0.29 0.85 26.27
N GLU A 53 -0.45 1.32 25.26
CA GLU A 53 -1.71 2.01 25.48
C GLU A 53 -2.87 1.01 25.61
N GLY A 54 -3.68 1.14 26.66
CA GLY A 54 -4.76 0.20 26.99
C GLY A 54 -4.29 -0.99 27.86
N LYS A 55 -5.24 -1.88 28.18
CA LYS A 55 -4.95 -3.08 28.99
C LYS A 55 -4.30 -4.15 28.11
N PRO A 56 -3.21 -4.81 28.58
CA PRO A 56 -2.62 -5.94 27.87
C PRO A 56 -3.65 -7.05 27.61
N LEU A 57 -3.59 -7.69 26.47
CA LEU A 57 -4.41 -8.87 26.21
C LEU A 57 -3.82 -10.07 26.95
N PRO A 58 -4.64 -10.85 27.71
CA PRO A 58 -4.18 -12.01 28.48
C PRO A 58 -3.53 -13.09 27.60
N GLN A 59 -4.04 -13.24 26.38
CA GLN A 59 -3.52 -14.15 25.37
C GLN A 59 -3.46 -13.42 24.03
N ASN A 60 -2.29 -13.41 23.41
CA ASN A 60 -2.08 -12.72 22.14
C ASN A 60 -2.32 -13.61 20.89
N ASN A 61 -2.62 -14.90 21.07
CA ASN A 61 -2.79 -15.84 19.97
C ASN A 61 -3.92 -15.44 19.03
N ARG A 62 -5.07 -15.05 19.55
CA ARG A 62 -6.21 -14.58 18.76
C ARG A 62 -5.88 -13.29 18.00
N TYR A 63 -5.13 -12.37 18.61
CA TYR A 63 -4.67 -11.16 17.92
C TYR A 63 -3.71 -11.49 16.78
N ARG A 64 -2.77 -12.42 16.99
CA ARG A 64 -1.84 -12.87 15.94
C ARG A 64 -2.54 -13.60 14.80
N GLU A 65 -3.58 -14.38 15.10
CA GLU A 65 -4.44 -15.03 14.11
C GLU A 65 -5.14 -13.99 13.24
N LEU A 66 -5.78 -12.98 13.85
CA LEU A 66 -6.41 -11.86 13.15
C LEU A 66 -5.39 -11.15 12.25
N VAL A 67 -4.25 -10.75 12.81
CA VAL A 67 -3.20 -10.03 12.06
C VAL A 67 -2.65 -10.89 10.91
N GLY A 68 -2.44 -12.18 11.11
CA GLY A 68 -2.01 -13.11 10.06
C GLY A 68 -3.00 -13.15 8.89
N GLY A 69 -4.30 -13.26 9.19
CA GLY A 69 -5.36 -13.28 8.18
C GLY A 69 -5.43 -11.96 7.39
N VAL A 70 -5.42 -10.81 8.07
CA VAL A 70 -5.49 -9.52 7.36
C VAL A 70 -4.20 -9.20 6.59
N LEU A 71 -3.02 -9.65 7.06
CA LEU A 71 -1.77 -9.55 6.29
C LEU A 71 -1.83 -10.39 5.02
N TYR A 72 -2.36 -11.62 5.09
CA TYR A 72 -2.54 -12.44 3.90
C TYR A 72 -3.47 -11.77 2.89
N LEU A 73 -4.64 -11.27 3.34
CA LEU A 73 -5.58 -10.54 2.50
C LEU A 73 -4.92 -9.31 1.86
N SER A 74 -4.21 -8.51 2.65
CA SER A 74 -3.55 -7.29 2.21
C SER A 74 -2.46 -7.53 1.16
N ASN A 75 -1.80 -8.68 1.19
CA ASN A 75 -0.73 -9.03 0.25
C ASN A 75 -1.21 -9.79 -0.99
N THR A 76 -2.51 -10.15 -1.05
CA THR A 76 -3.04 -10.95 -2.16
C THR A 76 -4.08 -10.22 -3.00
N THR A 77 -5.16 -9.73 -2.40
CA THR A 77 -6.31 -9.17 -3.14
C THR A 77 -6.87 -7.88 -2.56
N ARG A 78 -6.36 -7.43 -1.40
CA ARG A 78 -6.90 -6.30 -0.66
C ARG A 78 -5.82 -5.23 -0.39
N PRO A 79 -5.33 -4.54 -1.43
CA PRO A 79 -4.39 -3.41 -1.26
C PRO A 79 -4.94 -2.30 -0.34
N ASP A 80 -6.24 -2.11 -0.33
CA ASP A 80 -6.95 -1.11 0.47
C ASP A 80 -6.75 -1.25 1.99
N ILE A 81 -6.41 -2.44 2.48
CA ILE A 81 -6.11 -2.66 3.91
C ILE A 81 -4.62 -2.75 4.23
N ALA A 82 -3.72 -2.55 3.26
CA ALA A 82 -2.29 -2.80 3.45
C ALA A 82 -1.67 -1.93 4.56
N TYR A 83 -2.02 -0.64 4.63
CA TYR A 83 -1.58 0.23 5.71
C TYR A 83 -2.08 -0.25 7.08
N SER A 84 -3.38 -0.54 7.18
CA SER A 84 -4.02 -0.97 8.43
C SER A 84 -3.46 -2.29 8.93
N ALA A 85 -3.28 -3.28 8.05
CA ALA A 85 -2.68 -4.57 8.38
C ALA A 85 -1.22 -4.42 8.82
N SER A 86 -0.42 -3.61 8.11
CA SER A 86 0.97 -3.30 8.47
C SER A 86 1.06 -2.58 9.82
N LEU A 87 0.15 -1.63 10.10
CA LEU A 87 0.10 -0.92 11.37
C LEU A 87 -0.23 -1.87 12.54
N LEU A 88 -1.28 -2.69 12.42
CA LEU A 88 -1.66 -3.67 13.45
C LEU A 88 -0.56 -4.70 13.71
N ALA A 89 0.16 -5.13 12.68
CA ALA A 89 1.26 -6.08 12.80
C ALA A 89 2.38 -5.60 13.73
N ARG A 90 2.60 -4.28 13.86
CA ARG A 90 3.61 -3.69 14.76
C ARG A 90 3.39 -4.04 16.23
N PHE A 91 2.15 -4.36 16.62
CA PHE A 91 1.75 -4.63 18.00
C PHE A 91 1.61 -6.13 18.34
N SER A 92 1.96 -7.04 17.41
CA SER A 92 1.76 -8.49 17.55
C SER A 92 2.50 -9.11 18.74
N ASN A 93 3.58 -8.49 19.25
CA ASN A 93 4.32 -8.99 20.40
C ASN A 93 3.66 -8.64 21.73
N SER A 94 3.02 -7.49 21.83
CA SER A 94 2.41 -7.00 23.07
C SER A 94 1.11 -6.23 22.76
N PRO A 95 0.08 -6.92 22.23
CA PRO A 95 -1.17 -6.28 21.88
C PRO A 95 -1.96 -5.90 23.13
N THR A 96 -2.76 -4.85 23.00
CA THR A 96 -3.68 -4.37 24.04
C THR A 96 -5.12 -4.39 23.57
N THR A 97 -6.06 -4.09 24.47
CA THR A 97 -7.50 -3.98 24.14
C THR A 97 -7.77 -2.94 23.05
N ILE A 98 -6.95 -1.88 22.95
CA ILE A 98 -7.07 -0.85 21.91
C ILE A 98 -6.68 -1.44 20.54
N HIS A 99 -5.57 -2.19 20.46
CA HIS A 99 -5.13 -2.87 19.25
C HIS A 99 -6.15 -3.91 18.79
N TRP A 100 -6.75 -4.64 19.75
CA TRP A 100 -7.83 -5.59 19.48
C TRP A 100 -9.03 -4.89 18.86
N GLY A 101 -9.51 -3.79 19.47
CA GLY A 101 -10.63 -3.00 18.95
C GLY A 101 -10.38 -2.49 17.53
N ALA A 102 -9.15 -2.05 17.23
CA ALA A 102 -8.75 -1.64 15.89
C ALA A 102 -8.77 -2.82 14.89
N GLY A 103 -8.35 -4.02 15.31
CA GLY A 103 -8.44 -5.24 14.52
C GLY A 103 -9.89 -5.64 14.22
N ILE A 104 -10.78 -5.57 15.22
CA ILE A 104 -12.22 -5.82 15.03
C ILE A 104 -12.84 -4.81 14.09
N HIS A 105 -12.49 -3.51 14.21
CA HIS A 105 -12.93 -2.48 13.27
C HIS A 105 -12.52 -2.81 11.82
N LEU A 106 -11.29 -3.29 11.61
CA LEU A 106 -10.84 -3.72 10.29
C LEU A 106 -11.66 -4.91 9.75
N LEU A 107 -11.98 -5.90 10.59
CA LEU A 107 -12.86 -7.01 10.18
C LEU A 107 -14.27 -6.53 9.85
N GLN A 108 -14.82 -5.56 10.61
CA GLN A 108 -16.11 -4.93 10.29
C GLN A 108 -16.09 -4.16 8.96
N TYR A 109 -14.94 -3.54 8.59
CA TYR A 109 -14.78 -2.98 7.24
C TYR A 109 -14.78 -4.09 6.17
N LEU A 110 -14.08 -5.17 6.40
CA LEU A 110 -14.04 -6.32 5.48
C LEU A 110 -15.43 -6.96 5.33
N SER A 111 -16.27 -7.00 6.37
CA SER A 111 -17.64 -7.54 6.28
C SER A 111 -18.50 -6.78 5.28
N GLY A 112 -18.36 -5.47 5.22
CA GLY A 112 -19.08 -4.60 4.28
C GLY A 112 -18.48 -4.53 2.87
N THR A 113 -17.34 -5.17 2.66
CA THR A 113 -16.57 -5.11 1.40
C THR A 113 -16.01 -6.47 0.99
N LYS A 114 -16.60 -7.56 1.46
CA LYS A 114 -16.09 -8.94 1.23
C LYS A 114 -16.06 -9.34 -0.24
N GLU A 115 -16.96 -8.77 -1.05
CA GLU A 115 -17.11 -9.05 -2.47
C GLU A 115 -16.09 -8.31 -3.33
N LEU A 116 -15.44 -7.27 -2.78
CA LEU A 116 -14.44 -6.51 -3.52
C LEU A 116 -13.20 -7.36 -3.83
N GLY A 117 -12.74 -7.22 -5.07
CA GLY A 117 -11.53 -7.84 -5.57
C GLY A 117 -10.79 -6.93 -6.54
N LEU A 118 -9.62 -7.34 -6.98
CA LEU A 118 -8.87 -6.69 -8.05
C LEU A 118 -9.40 -7.16 -9.40
N LYS A 119 -9.89 -6.24 -10.23
CA LYS A 119 -10.44 -6.57 -11.55
C LYS A 119 -9.60 -5.92 -12.65
N TRP A 120 -8.88 -6.75 -13.43
CA TRP A 120 -8.19 -6.33 -14.64
C TRP A 120 -9.12 -6.50 -15.84
N GLU A 121 -9.28 -5.44 -16.60
CA GLU A 121 -10.01 -5.42 -17.87
C GLU A 121 -8.98 -5.32 -19.00
N ARG A 122 -9.29 -5.91 -20.13
CA ARG A 122 -8.38 -5.86 -21.29
C ARG A 122 -8.21 -4.40 -21.74
N SER A 123 -7.00 -3.88 -21.62
CA SER A 123 -6.60 -2.54 -22.04
C SER A 123 -5.21 -2.61 -22.71
N LYS A 124 -4.74 -1.50 -23.23
CA LYS A 124 -3.38 -1.33 -23.76
C LYS A 124 -2.59 -0.29 -22.95
N GLY A 125 -2.95 -0.12 -21.68
CA GLY A 125 -2.25 0.79 -20.80
C GLY A 125 -0.89 0.21 -20.34
N GLY A 126 0.00 1.10 -19.92
CA GLY A 126 1.28 0.72 -19.34
C GLY A 126 1.21 0.52 -17.84
N ILE A 127 2.37 0.30 -17.22
CA ILE A 127 2.52 0.26 -15.77
C ILE A 127 2.83 1.67 -15.26
N ILE A 128 2.04 2.12 -14.28
CA ILE A 128 2.24 3.41 -13.61
C ILE A 128 2.41 3.15 -12.11
N GLY A 129 3.48 3.67 -11.53
CA GLY A 129 3.75 3.63 -10.09
C GLY A 129 3.36 4.94 -9.40
N TYR A 130 2.89 4.84 -8.16
CA TYR A 130 2.66 5.96 -7.25
C TYR A 130 3.46 5.70 -5.98
N VAL A 131 4.04 6.76 -5.41
CA VAL A 131 4.78 6.69 -4.17
C VAL A 131 4.40 7.85 -3.24
N ASP A 132 4.41 7.58 -1.92
CA ASP A 132 4.13 8.55 -0.86
C ASP A 132 4.89 8.18 0.41
N SER A 133 5.05 9.13 1.31
CA SER A 133 5.48 8.87 2.68
C SER A 133 4.76 9.74 3.70
N ASP A 134 4.29 9.12 4.79
CA ASP A 134 3.81 9.82 5.96
C ASP A 134 4.98 10.12 6.90
N PHE A 135 5.38 11.41 6.96
CA PHE A 135 6.53 11.85 7.74
C PHE A 135 6.28 11.74 9.23
N ALA A 136 7.12 10.98 9.94
CA ALA A 136 7.11 10.83 11.40
C ALA A 136 5.77 10.36 12.00
N GLY A 137 4.93 9.67 11.23
CA GLY A 137 3.59 9.21 11.65
C GLY A 137 3.58 8.09 12.67
N ASP A 138 4.70 7.38 12.91
CA ASP A 138 4.84 6.38 13.96
C ASP A 138 4.91 7.05 15.34
N LEU A 139 3.89 6.86 16.14
CA LEU A 139 3.75 7.54 17.44
C LEU A 139 4.71 7.03 18.52
N ASP A 140 5.37 5.89 18.32
CA ASP A 140 6.31 5.30 19.28
C ASP A 140 7.76 5.62 18.95
N GLY A 141 8.10 5.85 17.68
CA GLY A 141 9.49 6.04 17.26
C GLY A 141 9.70 7.14 16.23
N TYR A 142 8.66 7.92 15.93
CA TYR A 142 8.70 9.03 14.96
C TYR A 142 9.24 8.63 13.57
N ARG A 143 9.09 7.36 13.22
CA ARG A 143 9.49 6.85 11.90
C ARG A 143 8.39 7.11 10.89
N SER A 144 8.82 7.36 9.66
CA SER A 144 7.94 7.57 8.52
C SER A 144 7.42 6.24 7.98
N THR A 145 6.27 6.25 7.33
CA THR A 145 5.76 5.08 6.60
C THR A 145 5.89 5.33 5.11
N SER A 146 6.57 4.47 4.39
CA SER A 146 6.61 4.50 2.92
C SER A 146 5.47 3.69 2.35
N GLY A 147 4.81 4.23 1.34
CA GLY A 147 3.76 3.59 0.55
C GLY A 147 4.10 3.61 -0.93
N PHE A 148 3.75 2.55 -1.64
CA PHE A 148 3.77 2.52 -3.09
C PHE A 148 2.66 1.63 -3.64
N ILE A 149 2.26 1.90 -4.87
CA ILE A 149 1.37 1.04 -5.66
C ILE A 149 1.74 1.17 -7.13
N PHE A 150 1.77 0.05 -7.82
CA PHE A 150 1.90 -0.03 -9.27
C PHE A 150 0.61 -0.58 -9.87
N LEU A 151 0.09 0.14 -10.85
CA LEU A 151 -1.12 -0.21 -11.59
C LEU A 151 -0.73 -0.66 -13.00
N SER A 152 -1.33 -1.75 -13.47
CA SER A 152 -1.40 -2.12 -14.87
C SER A 152 -2.85 -1.98 -15.31
N ASP A 153 -3.07 -1.20 -16.36
CA ASP A 153 -4.42 -0.95 -16.88
C ASP A 153 -5.41 -0.45 -15.79
N GLY A 154 -4.93 0.40 -14.87
CA GLY A 154 -5.73 0.96 -13.78
C GLY A 154 -6.01 0.01 -12.63
N THR A 155 -5.42 -1.20 -12.60
CA THR A 155 -5.60 -2.14 -11.50
C THR A 155 -4.27 -2.52 -10.86
N ALA A 156 -4.24 -2.59 -9.53
CA ALA A 156 -3.04 -2.86 -8.75
C ALA A 156 -2.41 -4.22 -9.10
N ILE A 157 -1.10 -4.22 -9.37
CA ILE A 157 -0.28 -5.42 -9.61
C ILE A 157 0.81 -5.60 -8.56
N SER A 158 1.26 -4.50 -7.94
CA SER A 158 2.20 -4.52 -6.82
C SER A 158 1.93 -3.34 -5.91
N TRP A 159 2.06 -3.53 -4.60
CA TRP A 159 1.86 -2.49 -3.60
C TRP A 159 2.58 -2.81 -2.30
N GLY A 160 2.77 -1.78 -1.47
CA GLY A 160 3.37 -1.97 -0.16
C GLY A 160 3.14 -0.79 0.78
N SER A 161 3.02 -1.11 2.06
CA SER A 161 3.01 -0.16 3.16
C SER A 161 4.03 -0.61 4.20
N LYS A 162 5.08 0.19 4.42
CA LYS A 162 6.20 -0.23 5.27
C LYS A 162 6.74 0.91 6.13
N LEU A 163 6.84 0.66 7.43
CA LEU A 163 7.54 1.56 8.33
C LEU A 163 9.03 1.64 7.95
N GLN A 164 9.55 2.85 7.80
CA GLN A 164 10.97 3.06 7.50
C GLN A 164 11.85 2.59 8.67
N LYS A 165 13.02 2.05 8.36
CA LYS A 165 13.93 1.49 9.38
C LYS A 165 14.55 2.59 10.26
N LEU A 166 14.78 3.76 9.68
CA LEU A 166 15.36 4.94 10.34
C LEU A 166 14.34 6.07 10.37
N ALA A 167 14.42 6.93 11.38
CA ALA A 167 13.67 8.17 11.38
C ALA A 167 14.30 9.13 10.35
N ALA A 168 13.48 9.63 9.43
CA ALA A 168 13.89 10.65 8.48
C ALA A 168 14.01 12.00 9.19
N LEU A 169 14.96 12.84 8.77
CA LEU A 169 15.20 14.15 9.36
C LEU A 169 14.35 15.28 8.71
N SER A 170 13.65 14.96 7.62
CA SER A 170 12.77 15.89 6.91
C SER A 170 11.71 15.12 6.10
N THR A 171 10.64 15.83 5.72
CA THR A 171 9.64 15.29 4.78
C THR A 171 10.25 14.88 3.45
N VAL A 172 11.13 15.71 2.89
CA VAL A 172 11.84 15.45 1.62
C VAL A 172 12.66 14.15 1.71
N GLU A 173 13.31 13.91 2.84
CA GLU A 173 14.07 12.68 3.06
C GLU A 173 13.15 11.46 3.13
N ALA A 174 12.05 11.52 3.88
CA ALA A 174 11.08 10.45 3.98
C ALA A 174 10.51 10.09 2.61
N GLU A 175 10.13 11.10 1.83
CA GLU A 175 9.63 10.95 0.47
C GLU A 175 10.69 10.35 -0.48
N PHE A 176 11.93 10.77 -0.33
CA PHE A 176 13.01 10.20 -1.13
C PHE A 176 13.26 8.73 -0.80
N ILE A 177 13.13 8.33 0.47
CA ILE A 177 13.20 6.91 0.88
C ILE A 177 12.06 6.11 0.25
N ALA A 178 10.83 6.66 0.24
CA ALA A 178 9.68 6.04 -0.42
C ALA A 178 9.91 5.91 -1.93
N MET A 179 10.38 6.99 -2.59
CA MET A 179 10.74 6.99 -4.02
C MET A 179 11.78 5.92 -4.33
N SER A 180 12.85 5.81 -3.52
CA SER A 180 13.87 4.77 -3.70
C SER A 180 13.30 3.35 -3.61
N THR A 181 12.27 3.14 -2.77
CA THR A 181 11.58 1.85 -2.67
C THR A 181 10.73 1.59 -3.92
N GLY A 182 9.98 2.58 -4.38
CA GLY A 182 9.21 2.49 -5.62
C GLY A 182 10.09 2.23 -6.85
N VAL A 183 11.25 2.89 -6.93
CA VAL A 183 12.21 2.63 -8.03
C VAL A 183 12.71 1.18 -8.04
N GLN A 184 12.98 0.59 -6.86
CA GLN A 184 13.39 -0.81 -6.80
C GLN A 184 12.29 -1.75 -7.31
N GLU A 185 11.05 -1.47 -6.93
CA GLU A 185 9.89 -2.23 -7.38
C GLU A 185 9.65 -2.07 -8.88
N ALA A 186 9.74 -0.85 -9.42
CA ALA A 186 9.61 -0.57 -10.84
C ALA A 186 10.64 -1.34 -11.68
N LEU A 187 11.90 -1.35 -11.25
CA LEU A 187 12.96 -2.08 -11.94
C LEU A 187 12.72 -3.60 -11.92
N TRP A 188 12.20 -4.13 -10.81
CA TRP A 188 11.82 -5.54 -10.72
C TRP A 188 10.67 -5.87 -11.67
N LEU A 189 9.61 -5.05 -11.69
CA LEU A 189 8.47 -5.21 -12.59
C LEU A 189 8.90 -5.11 -14.05
N SER A 190 9.75 -4.13 -14.41
CA SER A 190 10.28 -3.98 -15.77
C SER A 190 11.02 -5.23 -16.21
N LYS A 191 11.86 -5.80 -15.33
CA LYS A 191 12.56 -7.05 -15.62
C LYS A 191 11.60 -8.23 -15.81
N LEU A 192 10.57 -8.34 -14.94
CA LEU A 192 9.57 -9.40 -15.03
C LEU A 192 8.82 -9.35 -16.37
N VAL A 193 8.47 -8.13 -16.83
CA VAL A 193 7.79 -7.94 -18.12
C VAL A 193 8.71 -8.23 -19.30
N GLN A 194 9.98 -7.86 -19.21
CA GLN A 194 10.99 -8.23 -20.24
C GLN A 194 11.19 -9.76 -20.34
N ASP A 195 11.16 -10.47 -19.21
CA ASP A 195 11.28 -11.94 -19.19
C ASP A 195 10.11 -12.65 -19.90
N VAL A 196 8.94 -11.99 -20.03
CA VAL A 196 7.79 -12.50 -20.82
C VAL A 196 7.73 -11.93 -22.25
N GLY A 197 8.77 -11.22 -22.68
CA GLY A 197 8.94 -10.74 -24.06
C GLY A 197 8.31 -9.38 -24.37
N GLU A 198 7.87 -8.64 -23.35
CA GLU A 198 7.30 -7.30 -23.48
C GLU A 198 8.32 -6.23 -23.04
N ASP A 199 8.18 -5.00 -23.52
CA ASP A 199 9.00 -3.85 -23.09
C ASP A 199 8.07 -2.71 -22.65
N LEU A 200 8.25 -2.28 -21.40
CA LEU A 200 7.49 -1.16 -20.82
C LEU A 200 8.11 0.21 -21.11
N GLY A 201 9.33 0.25 -21.66
CA GLY A 201 10.12 1.48 -21.71
C GLY A 201 10.46 2.01 -20.30
N ALA A 202 10.61 3.33 -20.17
CA ALA A 202 10.88 3.96 -18.87
C ALA A 202 9.65 3.85 -17.95
N ALA A 203 9.84 3.24 -16.77
CA ALA A 203 8.75 3.12 -15.79
C ALA A 203 8.38 4.50 -15.23
N ILE A 204 7.11 4.88 -15.34
CA ILE A 204 6.58 6.15 -14.79
C ILE A 204 6.34 5.96 -13.30
N ILE A 205 6.90 6.87 -12.48
CA ILE A 205 6.66 6.91 -11.02
C ILE A 205 6.16 8.30 -10.64
N LEU A 206 4.98 8.35 -10.06
CA LEU A 206 4.29 9.58 -9.67
C LEU A 206 4.51 9.86 -8.18
N SER A 207 4.84 11.11 -7.84
CA SER A 207 4.97 11.61 -6.46
C SER A 207 4.48 13.05 -6.40
N ASP A 208 3.87 13.43 -5.29
CA ASP A 208 3.41 14.80 -5.04
C ASP A 208 4.46 15.69 -4.36
N ASN A 209 5.65 15.15 -4.03
CA ASN A 209 6.72 15.90 -3.41
C ASN A 209 7.69 16.48 -4.42
N THR A 210 7.51 17.78 -4.73
CA THR A 210 8.38 18.51 -5.66
C THR A 210 9.84 18.58 -5.21
N GLY A 211 10.11 18.62 -3.89
CA GLY A 211 11.45 18.62 -3.33
C GLY A 211 12.18 17.30 -3.58
N ALA A 212 11.51 16.16 -3.40
CA ALA A 212 12.07 14.84 -3.72
C ALA A 212 12.37 14.72 -5.22
N LEU A 213 11.44 15.17 -6.09
CA LEU A 213 11.61 15.16 -7.55
C LEU A 213 12.77 16.08 -8.01
N ALA A 214 12.90 17.29 -7.43
CA ALA A 214 14.00 18.20 -7.73
C ALA A 214 15.35 17.58 -7.37
N ASN A 215 15.44 16.91 -6.24
CA ASN A 215 16.65 16.20 -5.81
C ASN A 215 17.05 15.10 -6.81
N ILE A 216 16.11 14.38 -7.38
CA ILE A 216 16.38 13.37 -8.41
C ILE A 216 16.96 14.00 -9.66
N ARG A 217 16.46 15.17 -10.08
CA ARG A 217 16.84 15.86 -11.32
C ARG A 217 18.19 16.57 -11.29
N GLY A 218 18.90 16.63 -10.16
CA GLY A 218 20.28 17.11 -10.20
C GLY A 218 20.68 18.22 -9.24
N ILE A 219 19.86 18.58 -8.26
CA ILE A 219 20.28 19.54 -7.21
C ILE A 219 21.38 18.91 -6.36
N PRO A 220 22.49 19.63 -6.01
CA PRO A 220 23.60 19.07 -5.23
C PRO A 220 23.11 18.51 -3.89
N ILE A 221 23.62 17.33 -3.53
CA ILE A 221 23.34 16.69 -2.24
C ILE A 221 23.95 17.59 -1.15
N SER A 222 23.12 18.07 -0.23
CA SER A 222 23.64 18.81 0.92
C SER A 222 24.42 17.87 1.85
N PRO A 223 25.37 18.37 2.65
CA PRO A 223 26.06 17.56 3.66
C PRO A 223 25.14 16.82 4.62
N ARG A 224 23.92 17.33 4.81
CA ARG A 224 22.88 16.74 5.68
C ARG A 224 22.25 15.45 5.12
N THR A 225 22.42 15.16 3.82
CA THR A 225 21.82 14.00 3.15
C THR A 225 22.83 12.90 2.79
N LYS A 226 24.08 12.98 3.30
CA LYS A 226 25.13 11.99 3.01
C LYS A 226 24.72 10.56 3.35
N HIS A 227 23.97 10.33 4.43
CA HIS A 227 23.54 9.01 4.88
C HIS A 227 22.52 8.33 3.94
N ILE A 228 21.85 9.11 3.07
CA ILE A 228 20.99 8.57 2.02
C ILE A 228 21.66 8.62 0.63
N GLY A 229 22.93 9.03 0.57
CA GLY A 229 23.67 9.23 -0.66
C GLY A 229 23.67 8.03 -1.61
N VAL A 230 23.82 6.80 -1.09
CA VAL A 230 23.79 5.59 -1.91
C VAL A 230 22.44 5.44 -2.63
N ARG A 231 21.34 5.72 -1.95
CA ARG A 231 20.00 5.68 -2.56
C ARG A 231 19.85 6.77 -3.62
N TYR A 232 20.38 7.97 -3.36
CA TYR A 232 20.39 9.07 -4.30
C TYR A 232 21.11 8.72 -5.60
N HIS A 233 22.33 8.22 -5.49
CA HIS A 233 23.11 7.84 -6.66
C HIS A 233 22.43 6.74 -7.46
N ARG A 234 21.80 5.77 -6.79
CA ARG A 234 21.08 4.70 -7.46
C ARG A 234 19.88 5.23 -8.23
N VAL A 235 18.98 5.99 -7.58
CA VAL A 235 17.76 6.52 -8.23
C VAL A 235 18.11 7.42 -9.42
N ARG A 236 19.09 8.35 -9.23
CA ARG A 236 19.57 9.18 -10.33
C ARG A 236 20.18 8.39 -11.47
N GLY A 237 20.98 7.37 -11.15
CA GLY A 237 21.58 6.49 -12.15
C GLY A 237 20.50 5.84 -13.03
N GLU A 238 19.39 5.40 -12.47
CA GLU A 238 18.30 4.77 -13.22
C GLU A 238 17.51 5.79 -14.06
N VAL A 239 17.37 7.03 -13.59
CA VAL A 239 16.77 8.13 -14.39
C VAL A 239 17.67 8.51 -15.56
N VAL A 240 18.98 8.65 -15.35
CA VAL A 240 19.94 8.96 -16.42
C VAL A 240 20.00 7.85 -17.48
N LYS A 241 19.89 6.60 -17.08
CA LYS A 241 19.80 5.46 -18.01
C LYS A 241 18.48 5.41 -18.79
N GLY A 242 17.48 6.22 -18.42
CA GLY A 242 16.16 6.17 -19.03
C GLY A 242 15.27 5.02 -18.57
N ASN A 243 15.64 4.31 -17.50
CA ASN A 243 14.84 3.21 -16.94
C ASN A 243 13.64 3.71 -16.14
N ILE A 244 13.72 4.90 -15.56
CA ILE A 244 12.70 5.51 -14.68
C ILE A 244 12.41 6.93 -15.12
N ASN A 245 11.12 7.28 -15.16
CA ASN A 245 10.62 8.62 -15.45
C ASN A 245 9.77 9.15 -14.26
N PRO A 246 10.39 9.82 -13.28
CA PRO A 246 9.67 10.39 -12.14
C PRO A 246 8.92 11.65 -12.56
N GLN A 247 7.62 11.72 -12.21
CA GLN A 247 6.73 12.83 -12.56
C GLN A 247 5.96 13.32 -11.35
N TYR A 248 5.51 14.58 -11.42
CA TYR A 248 4.67 15.18 -10.39
C TYR A 248 3.21 14.77 -10.59
N ILE A 249 2.52 14.52 -9.46
CA ILE A 249 1.07 14.38 -9.39
C ILE A 249 0.54 15.24 -8.23
N HIS A 250 -0.67 15.75 -8.35
CA HIS A 250 -1.31 16.46 -7.24
C HIS A 250 -1.70 15.48 -6.13
N THR A 251 -1.55 15.87 -4.85
CA THR A 251 -1.83 15.01 -3.68
C THR A 251 -3.23 14.37 -3.72
N SER A 252 -4.25 15.11 -4.20
CA SER A 252 -5.61 14.57 -4.31
C SER A 252 -5.77 13.42 -5.31
N GLU A 253 -4.74 13.13 -6.11
CA GLU A 253 -4.68 12.05 -7.10
C GLU A 253 -3.61 11.00 -6.76
N ASN A 254 -2.83 11.20 -5.69
CA ASN A 254 -1.80 10.27 -5.29
C ASN A 254 -2.39 9.06 -4.55
N VAL A 255 -2.65 7.98 -5.28
CA VAL A 255 -3.22 6.72 -4.74
C VAL A 255 -2.34 6.13 -3.62
N ALA A 256 -1.02 6.43 -3.60
CA ALA A 256 -0.10 5.93 -2.59
C ALA A 256 -0.39 6.46 -1.18
N ASP A 257 -1.14 7.55 -1.04
CA ASP A 257 -1.65 8.05 0.26
C ASP A 257 -2.38 6.98 1.08
N MET A 258 -3.09 6.08 0.41
CA MET A 258 -3.82 4.98 1.05
C MET A 258 -2.90 3.97 1.77
N PHE A 259 -1.61 3.97 1.44
CA PHE A 259 -0.61 3.06 2.00
C PHE A 259 0.24 3.69 3.10
N THR A 260 0.03 4.96 3.42
CA THR A 260 0.88 5.70 4.37
C THR A 260 0.11 6.26 5.56
N LYS A 261 -1.19 6.54 5.42
CA LYS A 261 -2.01 7.22 6.46
C LYS A 261 -3.47 6.79 6.47
N ILE A 262 -4.17 7.09 7.56
CA ILE A 262 -5.62 6.89 7.67
C ILE A 262 -6.35 8.04 6.97
N LEU A 263 -7.08 7.74 5.92
CA LEU A 263 -7.73 8.73 5.06
C LEU A 263 -9.19 9.00 5.48
N PRO A 264 -9.74 10.18 5.14
CA PRO A 264 -11.19 10.42 5.16
C PRO A 264 -11.89 9.45 4.21
N LYS A 265 -13.14 9.06 4.54
CA LYS A 265 -13.94 8.11 3.76
C LYS A 265 -13.97 8.43 2.26
N ALA A 266 -14.22 9.68 1.89
CA ALA A 266 -14.33 10.07 0.48
C ALA A 266 -13.02 9.82 -0.30
N SER A 267 -11.87 10.27 0.24
CA SER A 267 -10.56 10.05 -0.37
C SER A 267 -10.20 8.57 -0.39
N PHE A 268 -10.48 7.85 0.69
CA PHE A 268 -10.21 6.41 0.78
C PHE A 268 -10.98 5.62 -0.29
N VAL A 269 -12.27 5.86 -0.45
CA VAL A 269 -13.11 5.19 -1.46
C VAL A 269 -12.62 5.52 -2.86
N LYS A 270 -12.33 6.81 -3.15
CA LYS A 270 -11.74 7.24 -4.41
C LYS A 270 -10.46 6.45 -4.75
N PHE A 271 -9.51 6.40 -3.82
CA PHE A 271 -8.23 5.72 -4.08
C PHE A 271 -8.37 4.20 -4.17
N ARG A 272 -9.29 3.60 -3.41
CA ARG A 272 -9.63 2.18 -3.54
C ARG A 272 -10.16 1.86 -4.94
N GLU A 273 -11.04 2.69 -5.49
CA GLU A 273 -11.56 2.55 -6.85
C GLU A 273 -10.46 2.76 -7.90
N MET A 274 -9.61 3.79 -7.71
CA MET A 274 -8.44 4.04 -8.58
C MET A 274 -7.42 2.90 -8.53
N ALA A 275 -7.36 2.12 -7.47
CA ALA A 275 -6.54 0.90 -7.37
C ALA A 275 -7.15 -0.31 -8.12
N GLY A 276 -8.28 -0.14 -8.80
CA GLY A 276 -8.94 -1.18 -9.59
C GLY A 276 -9.73 -2.19 -8.76
N MET A 277 -10.13 -1.82 -7.55
CA MET A 277 -10.98 -2.66 -6.71
C MET A 277 -12.45 -2.45 -7.07
N LYS A 278 -13.09 -3.53 -7.49
CA LYS A 278 -14.50 -3.58 -7.93
C LYS A 278 -15.21 -4.76 -7.30
#